data_33b7d54aa4b40f1ad45989d09a241c88
#
_entry.id   33b7d54aa4b40f1ad45989d09a241c88
#
_cell.length_a   1.000
_cell.length_b   1.000
_cell.length_c   1.000
_cell.angle_alpha   90.00
_cell.angle_beta   90.00
_cell.angle_gamma   90.00
#
_symmetry.space_group_name_H-M   'P 1'
#
loop_
_entity.id
_entity.type
_entity.pdbx_description
1 polymer ?
#
loop_
_entity_poly.entity_id
_entity_poly.type
_entity_poly.pdbx_seq_one_letter_code
_entity_poly.pdbx_strand_id
1 'polypeptide(L)'
;ANWIRIWFTGWSEIDFKHQPKSFVDERQKIDFAIYESIFRQARERMKKDGAFVLHLGKSNKCDMALELQKISKRWFKSADLFNESVEHCESHGIRDKGTVTSHQYLVLV
;
A
#
# COMPACT_ATOMS: atom_id res chain seq x y z
N ALA A 1 7.53 12.90 4.18
CA ALA A 1 6.27 12.71 4.88
C ALA A 1 6.38 11.83 6.14
N ASN A 2 7.31 10.88 6.17
CA ASN A 2 7.50 10.01 7.34
C ASN A 2 8.49 10.55 8.39
N TRP A 3 9.11 11.70 8.14
CA TRP A 3 10.20 12.22 8.96
C TRP A 3 9.80 12.44 10.43
N ILE A 4 8.60 12.91 10.74
CA ILE A 4 8.12 13.10 12.12
C ILE A 4 8.09 11.78 12.88
N ARG A 5 7.53 10.72 12.25
CA ARG A 5 7.42 9.40 12.85
C ARG A 5 8.79 8.80 13.14
N ILE A 6 9.72 8.98 12.22
CA ILE A 6 11.07 8.45 12.31
C ILE A 6 11.91 9.25 13.31
N TRP A 7 11.68 10.56 13.42
CA TRP A 7 12.34 11.39 14.39
C TRP A 7 12.08 10.93 15.84
N PHE A 8 10.84 10.52 16.14
CA PHE A 8 10.51 9.94 17.45
C PHE A 8 11.22 8.62 17.74
N THR A 9 11.77 7.94 16.75
CA THR A 9 12.56 6.71 16.94
C THR A 9 14.04 6.99 17.25
N GLY A 10 14.43 8.26 17.32
CA GLY A 10 15.80 8.67 17.64
C GLY A 10 16.78 8.61 16.47
N TRP A 11 16.29 8.65 15.24
CA TRP A 11 17.14 8.66 14.06
C TRP A 11 17.93 9.95 13.91
N SER A 12 19.20 9.82 13.51
CA SER A 12 20.09 10.94 13.17
C SER A 12 19.79 11.46 11.73
N GLU A 13 20.38 12.60 11.39
CA GLU A 13 20.28 13.15 10.03
C GLU A 13 20.78 12.17 8.95
N ILE A 14 21.84 11.41 9.26
CA ILE A 14 22.39 10.40 8.34
C ILE A 14 21.37 9.28 8.11
N ASP A 15 20.69 8.84 9.16
CA ASP A 15 19.66 7.81 9.08
C ASP A 15 18.51 8.25 8.19
N PHE A 16 18.07 9.52 8.28
CA PHE A 16 17.04 10.09 7.40
C PHE A 16 17.42 10.11 5.93
N LYS A 17 18.70 10.18 5.61
CA LYS A 17 19.19 10.14 4.23
C LYS A 17 19.27 8.73 3.65
N HIS A 18 19.58 7.73 4.46
CA HIS A 18 19.90 6.39 4.00
C HIS A 18 18.79 5.35 4.26
N GLN A 19 18.19 5.36 5.44
CA GLN A 19 17.22 4.36 5.86
C GLN A 19 15.90 4.36 5.08
N PRO A 20 15.32 5.51 4.68
CA PRO A 20 14.06 5.53 3.93
C PRO A 20 14.10 4.76 2.62
N LYS A 21 15.25 4.57 2.01
CA LYS A 21 15.41 3.78 0.77
C LYS A 21 14.94 2.32 0.90
N SER A 22 14.93 1.78 2.11
CA SER A 22 14.44 0.43 2.39
C SER A 22 12.94 0.35 2.66
N PHE A 23 12.25 1.49 2.79
CA PHE A 23 10.82 1.53 3.07
C PHE A 23 9.99 1.09 1.87
N VAL A 24 8.83 0.52 2.14
CA VAL A 24 7.91 0.04 1.10
C VAL A 24 7.50 1.16 0.14
N ASP A 25 7.18 2.35 0.66
CA ASP A 25 6.77 3.51 -0.14
C ASP A 25 7.88 4.04 -1.06
N GLU A 26 9.13 3.85 -0.71
CA GLU A 26 10.26 4.19 -1.59
C GLU A 26 10.55 3.06 -2.58
N ARG A 27 10.52 1.81 -2.15
CA ARG A 27 10.81 0.65 -3.02
C ARG A 27 9.74 0.43 -4.07
N GLN A 28 8.46 0.66 -3.74
CA GLN A 28 7.36 0.54 -4.71
C GLN A 28 7.44 1.53 -5.88
N LYS A 29 8.22 2.61 -5.77
CA LYS A 29 8.47 3.54 -6.88
C LYS A 29 9.34 2.91 -7.98
N ILE A 30 10.11 1.89 -7.65
CA ILE A 30 10.98 1.18 -8.57
C ILE A 30 10.20 0.03 -9.23
N ASP A 31 9.66 -0.86 -8.40
CA ASP A 31 8.82 -1.98 -8.80
C ASP A 31 7.96 -2.46 -7.61
N PHE A 32 7.09 -3.43 -7.86
CA PHE A 32 6.23 -4.00 -6.81
C PHE A 32 6.80 -5.29 -6.18
N ALA A 33 8.05 -5.64 -6.43
CA ALA A 33 8.67 -6.86 -5.92
C ALA A 33 8.68 -6.93 -4.39
N ILE A 34 8.75 -5.79 -3.70
CA ILE A 34 8.67 -5.74 -2.23
C ILE A 34 7.37 -6.38 -1.69
N TYR A 35 6.28 -6.33 -2.46
CA TYR A 35 4.99 -6.91 -2.05
C TYR A 35 4.99 -8.44 -2.04
N GLU A 36 5.88 -9.10 -2.78
CA GLU A 36 6.07 -10.55 -2.67
C GLU A 36 6.44 -10.94 -1.24
N SER A 37 7.39 -10.22 -0.65
CA SER A 37 7.80 -10.45 0.73
C SER A 37 6.68 -10.13 1.73
N ILE A 38 5.94 -9.04 1.49
CA ILE A 38 4.83 -8.62 2.35
C ILE A 38 3.73 -9.69 2.33
N PHE A 39 3.32 -10.16 1.17
CA PHE A 39 2.26 -11.16 1.02
C PHE A 39 2.65 -12.50 1.62
N ARG A 40 3.90 -12.94 1.42
CA ARG A 40 4.42 -14.15 2.05
C ARG A 40 4.36 -14.04 3.58
N GLN A 41 4.89 -12.97 4.15
CA GLN A 41 4.90 -12.76 5.58
C GLN A 41 3.50 -12.60 6.18
N ALA A 42 2.59 -11.92 5.47
CA ALA A 42 1.21 -11.80 5.88
C ALA A 42 0.55 -13.19 5.92
N ARG A 43 0.70 -13.99 4.87
CA ARG A 43 0.12 -15.33 4.80
C ARG A 43 0.63 -16.26 5.89
N GLU A 44 1.93 -16.21 6.20
CA GLU A 44 2.55 -17.03 7.27
C GLU A 44 2.00 -16.70 8.66
N ARG A 45 1.55 -15.47 8.88
CA ARG A 45 1.07 -14.97 10.19
C ARG A 45 -0.45 -14.93 10.32
N MET A 46 -1.17 -15.04 9.22
CA MET A 46 -2.62 -15.00 9.20
C MET A 46 -3.23 -16.32 9.69
N LYS A 47 -4.36 -16.22 10.37
CA LYS A 47 -5.22 -17.37 10.63
C LYS A 47 -5.77 -17.94 9.33
N LYS A 48 -6.22 -19.23 9.36
CA LYS A 48 -6.75 -19.91 8.18
C LYS A 48 -7.94 -19.20 7.52
N ASP A 49 -8.79 -18.59 8.31
CA ASP A 49 -10.00 -17.86 7.94
C ASP A 49 -9.82 -16.34 7.95
N GLY A 50 -8.59 -15.89 8.08
CA GLY A 50 -8.26 -14.47 8.07
C GLY A 50 -8.30 -13.86 6.67
N ALA A 51 -8.57 -12.54 6.59
CA ALA A 51 -8.46 -11.74 5.39
C ALA A 51 -7.38 -10.66 5.56
N PHE A 52 -6.64 -10.39 4.50
CA PHE A 52 -5.67 -9.30 4.44
C PHE A 52 -6.20 -8.23 3.50
N VAL A 53 -6.48 -7.05 4.04
CA VAL A 53 -7.07 -5.93 3.29
C VAL A 53 -6.03 -4.85 3.06
N LEU A 54 -5.83 -4.49 1.80
CA LEU A 54 -5.00 -3.36 1.39
C LEU A 54 -5.86 -2.21 0.89
N HIS A 55 -5.70 -1.03 1.48
CA HIS A 55 -6.26 0.21 0.98
C HIS A 55 -5.25 0.89 0.05
N LEU A 56 -5.64 1.10 -1.19
CA LEU A 56 -4.78 1.60 -2.26
C LEU A 56 -5.43 2.82 -2.93
N GLY A 57 -4.59 3.74 -3.39
CA GLY A 57 -5.03 4.83 -4.24
C GLY A 57 -4.80 4.48 -5.72
N LYS A 58 -5.83 4.63 -6.55
CA LYS A 58 -5.67 4.58 -8.00
C LYS A 58 -5.26 5.94 -8.52
N SER A 59 -4.25 5.98 -9.36
CA SER A 59 -3.82 7.18 -10.09
C SER A 59 -3.82 6.92 -11.59
N ASN A 60 -3.78 8.01 -12.38
CA ASN A 60 -3.67 7.90 -13.84
C ASN A 60 -2.34 7.31 -14.31
N LYS A 61 -1.34 7.26 -13.44
CA LYS A 61 0.01 6.76 -13.78
C LYS A 61 0.14 5.24 -13.65
N CYS A 62 -0.60 4.64 -12.72
CA CYS A 62 -0.46 3.22 -12.42
C CYS A 62 -1.73 2.68 -11.76
N ASP A 63 -2.14 1.48 -12.15
CA ASP A 63 -3.15 0.68 -11.45
C ASP A 63 -2.45 -0.34 -10.54
N MET A 64 -2.00 0.15 -9.40
CA MET A 64 -1.28 -0.64 -8.42
C MET A 64 -2.09 -1.84 -7.94
N ALA A 65 -3.41 -1.67 -7.78
CA ALA A 65 -4.28 -2.74 -7.28
C ALA A 65 -4.31 -3.95 -8.21
N LEU A 66 -4.35 -3.75 -9.53
CA LEU A 66 -4.30 -4.85 -10.49
C LEU A 66 -2.96 -5.60 -10.46
N GLU A 67 -1.86 -4.87 -10.35
CA GLU A 67 -0.54 -5.49 -10.26
C GLU A 67 -0.39 -6.29 -8.96
N LEU A 68 -0.82 -5.74 -7.83
CA LEU A 68 -0.79 -6.43 -6.55
C LEU A 68 -1.74 -7.64 -6.51
N GLN A 69 -2.90 -7.54 -7.18
CA GLN A 69 -3.81 -8.68 -7.35
C GLN A 69 -3.13 -9.85 -8.08
N LYS A 70 -2.38 -9.57 -9.15
CA LYS A 70 -1.61 -10.60 -9.87
C LYS A 70 -0.55 -11.23 -8.99
N ILE A 71 0.23 -10.42 -8.29
CA ILE A 71 1.30 -10.90 -7.40
C ILE A 71 0.73 -11.74 -6.26
N SER A 72 -0.40 -11.35 -5.68
CA SER A 72 -1.01 -12.01 -4.53
C SER A 72 -1.48 -13.45 -4.80
N LYS A 73 -1.80 -13.79 -6.04
CA LYS A 73 -2.28 -15.14 -6.43
C LYS A 73 -1.35 -16.28 -6.03
N ARG A 74 -0.08 -15.96 -5.79
CA ARG A 74 0.93 -16.94 -5.37
C ARG A 74 0.73 -17.40 -3.92
N TRP A 75 0.12 -16.58 -3.07
CA TRP A 75 -0.05 -16.84 -1.63
C TRP A 75 -1.48 -16.91 -1.15
N PHE A 76 -2.42 -16.32 -1.91
CA PHE A 76 -3.83 -16.24 -1.53
C PHE A 76 -4.72 -16.93 -2.56
N LYS A 77 -5.79 -17.56 -2.08
CA LYS A 77 -6.75 -18.31 -2.90
C LYS A 77 -7.68 -17.39 -3.69
N SER A 78 -8.05 -16.25 -3.08
CA SER A 78 -8.88 -15.24 -3.71
C SER A 78 -8.30 -13.85 -3.49
N ALA A 79 -8.57 -12.97 -4.44
CA ALA A 79 -8.13 -11.59 -4.44
C ALA A 79 -9.23 -10.73 -5.07
N ASP A 80 -10.10 -10.18 -4.24
CA ASP A 80 -11.24 -9.37 -4.65
C ASP A 80 -10.90 -7.89 -4.60
N LEU A 81 -11.27 -7.15 -5.63
CA LEU A 81 -10.98 -5.73 -5.77
C LEU A 81 -12.27 -4.90 -5.73
N PHE A 82 -12.36 -3.98 -4.78
CA PHE A 82 -13.44 -3.03 -4.63
C PHE A 82 -12.95 -1.61 -4.91
N ASN A 83 -13.79 -0.82 -5.56
CA ASN A 83 -13.51 0.59 -5.86
C ASN A 83 -14.47 1.51 -5.12
N GLU A 84 -13.96 2.62 -4.62
CA GLU A 84 -14.71 3.69 -4.00
C GLU A 84 -14.34 5.03 -4.65
N SER A 85 -15.36 5.83 -5.02
CA SER A 85 -15.14 7.16 -5.58
C SER A 85 -14.62 8.12 -4.52
N VAL A 86 -13.68 9.00 -4.91
CA VAL A 86 -13.19 10.10 -4.05
C VAL A 86 -14.18 11.25 -3.91
N GLU A 87 -15.25 11.29 -4.69
CA GLU A 87 -16.27 12.36 -4.65
C GLU A 87 -16.86 12.56 -3.25
N HIS A 88 -16.96 11.48 -2.49
CA HIS A 88 -17.47 11.54 -1.11
C HIS A 88 -16.53 12.28 -0.16
N CYS A 89 -15.24 12.24 -0.38
CA CYS A 89 -14.25 12.97 0.41
C CYS A 89 -14.26 14.46 0.09
N GLU A 90 -14.53 14.83 -1.14
CA GLU A 90 -14.64 16.23 -1.56
C GLU A 90 -15.86 16.93 -0.96
N SER A 91 -16.97 16.23 -0.78
CA SER A 91 -18.20 16.77 -0.18
C SER A 91 -18.03 17.17 1.30
N HIS A 92 -17.02 16.66 1.98
CA HIS A 92 -16.66 16.96 3.38
C HIS A 92 -15.54 18.00 3.52
N GLY A 93 -15.16 18.69 2.43
CA GLY A 93 -14.16 19.75 2.45
C GLY A 93 -12.71 19.27 2.54
N ILE A 94 -12.47 17.97 2.53
CA ILE A 94 -11.13 17.39 2.49
C ILE A 94 -10.75 17.21 1.02
N ARG A 95 -10.11 18.23 0.45
CA ARG A 95 -9.50 18.08 -0.88
C ARG A 95 -8.31 17.15 -0.78
N ASP A 96 -8.40 15.99 -1.41
CA ASP A 96 -7.23 15.17 -1.67
C ASP A 96 -6.39 15.89 -2.75
N LYS A 97 -5.31 16.51 -2.31
CA LYS A 97 -4.37 17.25 -3.20
C LYS A 97 -3.51 16.30 -4.04
N GLY A 98 -3.73 15.01 -3.99
CA GLY A 98 -2.97 14.00 -4.69
C GLY A 98 -3.45 13.75 -6.12
N THR A 99 -2.73 12.86 -6.82
CA THR A 99 -3.07 12.35 -8.16
C THR A 99 -4.05 11.17 -8.10
N VAL A 100 -4.59 10.86 -6.93
CA VAL A 100 -5.51 9.74 -6.70
C VAL A 100 -6.89 10.06 -7.26
N THR A 101 -7.39 9.19 -8.14
CA THR A 101 -8.71 9.33 -8.78
C THR A 101 -9.80 8.48 -8.12
N SER A 102 -9.41 7.43 -7.42
CA SER A 102 -10.32 6.58 -6.62
C SER A 102 -9.56 5.84 -5.53
N HIS A 103 -10.29 5.43 -4.49
CA HIS A 103 -9.80 4.49 -3.50
C HIS A 103 -10.13 3.06 -3.92
N GLN A 104 -9.21 2.16 -3.69
CA GLN A 104 -9.35 0.73 -4.00
C GLN A 104 -9.05 -0.09 -2.76
N TYR A 105 -9.80 -1.15 -2.57
CA TYR A 105 -9.60 -2.12 -1.50
C TYR A 105 -9.34 -3.49 -2.12
N LEU A 106 -8.15 -4.02 -1.91
CA LEU A 106 -7.78 -5.36 -2.33
C LEU A 106 -7.92 -6.30 -1.13
N VAL A 107 -8.87 -7.22 -1.20
CA VAL A 107 -9.17 -8.21 -0.15
C VAL A 107 -8.60 -9.55 -0.55
N LEU A 108 -7.63 -10.04 0.22
CA LEU A 108 -6.92 -11.29 -0.01
C LEU A 108 -7.31 -12.34 1.04
N VAL A 109 -7.71 -13.49 0.58
CA VAL A 109 -8.10 -14.61 1.44
C VAL A 109 -7.30 -15.87 1.16
#